data_fdc6974f99cae8c41f50bd3afb0e4810
#
_entry.id   fdc6974f99cae8c41f50bd3afb0e4810
#
_cell.length_a   1.000
_cell.length_b   1.000
_cell.length_c   1.000
_cell.angle_alpha   90.00
_cell.angle_beta   90.00
_cell.angle_gamma   90.00
#
_symmetry.space_group_name_H-M   'P 1'
#
loop_
_entity.id
_entity.type
_entity.pdbx_description
1 polymer ?
#
loop_
_entity_poly.entity_id
_entity_poly.type
_entity_poly.pdbx_seq_one_letter_code
_entity_poly.pdbx_strand_id
1 'polypeptide(L)'
;MYVGNMDNCLFAPATFTGGLEYQNNSMHDVMTGYHRDMQQDVRIASAFVQNEWKMNVLTMLVGARLDKHNLIDKLIFSPRVNLLYKPSEDFQARLTYSTGFRAPQAYDEDLHVTAVGGEGVQIKLADNLREERSNSYSGSVDWTTHLGHWQANILVEGFYTDLRHVFVLEDIGKNDIGDVIKERRNGNGARVYGANLDAKIAHGKEAQFQLGFTAQRSRYTHEEAWTKVDGVDLTTKRMPRTPDYYGYFTFSSAPVKNFDFSLSGTYTGKMIVPHYAGYIEKDRMENTPQFFDLNLKLNYTFVLHDHIKFQLNTGVQNIFNSFQKDLDKGEFRDAGYFYGPTQPRTFFIG
;
A
#
# COMPACT_ATOMS: atom_id res chain seq x y z
N MET A 1 8.23 -7.25 25.82
CA MET A 1 9.15 -7.85 24.83
C MET A 1 10.47 -8.18 25.51
N TYR A 2 11.01 -9.36 25.28
CA TYR A 2 12.30 -9.84 25.77
C TYR A 2 13.21 -10.14 24.56
N VAL A 3 14.48 -9.78 24.66
CA VAL A 3 15.52 -10.10 23.65
C VAL A 3 16.69 -10.70 24.41
N GLY A 4 17.15 -11.87 24.00
CA GLY A 4 18.29 -12.58 24.59
C GLY A 4 19.22 -13.14 23.52
N ASN A 5 20.53 -12.99 23.75
CA ASN A 5 21.55 -13.57 22.90
C ASN A 5 22.01 -14.89 23.50
N MET A 6 22.23 -15.87 22.66
CA MET A 6 22.72 -17.20 23.01
C MET A 6 23.94 -17.49 22.15
N ASP A 7 25.07 -17.81 22.80
CA ASP A 7 26.31 -18.13 22.08
C ASP A 7 26.20 -19.39 21.22
N ASN A 8 25.32 -20.32 21.62
CA ASN A 8 24.99 -21.52 20.85
C ASN A 8 23.53 -21.90 21.14
N CYS A 9 22.70 -21.89 20.11
CA CYS A 9 21.32 -22.35 20.13
C CYS A 9 21.09 -23.32 18.98
N LEU A 10 20.99 -24.62 19.29
CA LEU A 10 20.89 -25.73 18.36
C LEU A 10 22.18 -25.94 17.56
N PHE A 11 22.51 -25.07 16.59
CA PHE A 11 23.63 -25.27 15.66
C PHE A 11 24.47 -24.00 15.42
N ALA A 12 24.05 -22.85 15.95
CA ALA A 12 24.76 -21.57 15.76
C ALA A 12 24.41 -20.55 16.84
N PRO A 13 25.19 -19.47 16.96
CA PRO A 13 24.79 -18.32 17.78
C PRO A 13 23.44 -17.79 17.31
N ALA A 14 22.61 -17.38 18.28
CA ALA A 14 21.26 -16.93 17.99
C ALA A 14 20.82 -15.77 18.87
N THR A 15 19.91 -14.97 18.31
CA THR A 15 19.17 -13.95 19.04
C THR A 15 17.72 -14.38 19.15
N PHE A 16 17.29 -14.66 20.38
CA PHE A 16 15.90 -14.95 20.70
C PHE A 16 15.14 -13.67 20.98
N THR A 17 13.92 -13.55 20.41
CA THR A 17 13.00 -12.46 20.73
C THR A 17 11.62 -13.05 21.02
N GLY A 18 11.01 -12.64 22.12
CA GLY A 18 9.67 -13.07 22.47
C GLY A 18 8.91 -11.99 23.21
N GLY A 19 7.60 -12.06 23.19
CA GLY A 19 6.80 -11.05 23.88
C GLY A 19 5.31 -11.35 23.87
N LEU A 20 4.63 -10.57 24.69
CA LEU A 20 3.18 -10.49 24.75
C LEU A 20 2.77 -9.08 24.34
N GLU A 21 1.64 -8.97 23.70
CA GLU A 21 1.05 -7.72 23.26
C GLU A 21 -0.44 -7.74 23.52
N TYR A 22 -0.98 -6.65 23.97
CA TYR A 22 -2.42 -6.44 24.11
C TYR A 22 -2.78 -5.12 23.44
N GLN A 23 -3.71 -5.17 22.52
CA GLN A 23 -4.26 -4.01 21.82
C GLN A 23 -5.74 -3.88 22.12
N ASN A 24 -6.17 -2.68 22.45
CA ASN A 24 -7.58 -2.31 22.57
C ASN A 24 -7.83 -1.06 21.73
N ASN A 25 -8.80 -1.16 20.82
CA ASN A 25 -9.24 -0.06 19.97
C ASN A 25 -10.76 0.02 20.07
N SER A 26 -11.26 1.14 20.60
CA SER A 26 -12.69 1.42 20.73
C SER A 26 -13.03 2.63 19.87
N MET A 27 -14.05 2.50 19.05
CA MET A 27 -14.52 3.55 18.18
C MET A 27 -16.04 3.69 18.31
N HIS A 28 -16.50 4.93 18.41
CA HIS A 28 -17.90 5.30 18.31
C HIS A 28 -18.02 6.43 17.29
N ASP A 29 -18.67 6.13 16.16
CA ASP A 29 -18.85 7.06 15.05
C ASP A 29 -20.33 7.37 14.86
N VAL A 30 -20.69 8.65 15.04
CA VAL A 30 -22.07 9.13 14.96
C VAL A 30 -22.20 10.15 13.84
N MET A 31 -23.00 9.85 12.83
CA MET A 31 -23.34 10.77 11.74
C MET A 31 -24.85 10.98 11.69
N THR A 32 -25.33 11.97 12.42
CA THR A 32 -26.78 12.24 12.60
C THR A 32 -27.50 12.51 11.29
N GLY A 33 -26.85 13.16 10.31
CA GLY A 33 -27.42 13.44 8.99
C GLY A 33 -27.64 12.20 8.12
N TYR A 34 -27.02 11.07 8.46
CA TYR A 34 -27.14 9.78 7.76
C TYR A 34 -27.69 8.69 8.67
N HIS A 35 -28.29 9.06 9.82
CA HIS A 35 -28.86 8.12 10.81
C HIS A 35 -27.87 6.99 11.19
N ARG A 36 -26.56 7.27 11.15
CA ARG A 36 -25.51 6.32 11.44
C ARG A 36 -25.04 6.50 12.87
N ASP A 37 -25.09 5.43 13.63
CA ASP A 37 -24.47 5.26 14.93
C ASP A 37 -23.78 3.90 14.94
N MET A 38 -22.42 3.91 14.88
CA MET A 38 -21.61 2.71 14.80
C MET A 38 -20.62 2.67 15.97
N GLN A 39 -20.72 1.60 16.74
CA GLN A 39 -19.76 1.32 17.80
C GLN A 39 -19.04 0.02 17.50
N GLN A 40 -17.71 0.04 17.62
CA GLN A 40 -16.90 -1.15 17.46
C GLN A 40 -15.74 -1.17 18.46
N ASP A 41 -15.64 -2.28 19.21
CA ASP A 41 -14.56 -2.57 20.14
C ASP A 41 -13.72 -3.73 19.60
N VAL A 42 -12.45 -3.47 19.35
CA VAL A 42 -11.47 -4.46 18.91
C VAL A 42 -10.46 -4.70 20.00
N ARG A 43 -10.34 -5.95 20.43
CA ARG A 43 -9.37 -6.38 21.43
C ARG A 43 -8.57 -7.56 20.89
N ILE A 44 -7.25 -7.42 20.92
CA ILE A 44 -6.33 -8.44 20.44
C ILE A 44 -5.32 -8.74 21.54
N ALA A 45 -5.25 -9.99 21.95
CA ALA A 45 -4.21 -10.51 22.83
C ALA A 45 -3.26 -11.37 21.98
N SER A 46 -1.96 -11.13 22.05
CA SER A 46 -0.99 -11.78 21.20
C SER A 46 0.22 -12.27 21.98
N ALA A 47 0.76 -13.40 21.52
CA ALA A 47 2.06 -13.89 21.94
C ALA A 47 2.90 -14.17 20.71
N PHE A 48 4.17 -13.80 20.73
CA PHE A 48 5.07 -14.06 19.63
C PHE A 48 6.43 -14.52 20.11
N VAL A 49 7.07 -15.32 19.26
CA VAL A 49 8.41 -15.82 19.46
C VAL A 49 9.11 -15.87 18.11
N GLN A 50 10.40 -15.50 18.10
CA GLN A 50 11.28 -15.69 16.96
C GLN A 50 12.70 -15.98 17.42
N ASN A 51 13.41 -16.70 16.57
CA ASN A 51 14.84 -16.92 16.75
C ASN A 51 15.57 -16.61 15.45
N GLU A 52 16.68 -15.88 15.55
CA GLU A 52 17.56 -15.53 14.45
C GLU A 52 18.93 -16.18 14.68
N TRP A 53 19.32 -17.11 13.81
CA TRP A 53 20.63 -17.75 13.80
C TRP A 53 21.56 -17.02 12.84
N LYS A 54 22.75 -16.65 13.32
CA LYS A 54 23.78 -15.99 12.51
C LYS A 54 24.93 -16.94 12.28
N MET A 55 25.11 -17.34 11.03
CA MET A 55 26.17 -18.21 10.55
C MET A 55 26.95 -17.42 9.51
N ASN A 56 28.24 -17.30 9.63
CA ASN A 56 29.15 -16.61 8.71
C ASN A 56 28.45 -15.78 7.59
N VAL A 57 28.06 -16.43 6.49
CA VAL A 57 27.41 -15.81 5.33
C VAL A 57 25.88 -15.99 5.28
N LEU A 58 25.33 -16.77 6.19
CA LEU A 58 23.91 -17.13 6.21
C LEU A 58 23.25 -16.69 7.52
N THR A 59 22.13 -15.98 7.43
CA THR A 59 21.28 -15.68 8.58
C THR A 59 19.89 -16.29 8.35
N MET A 60 19.42 -17.07 9.31
CA MET A 60 18.09 -17.67 9.27
C MET A 60 17.25 -17.16 10.43
N LEU A 61 16.06 -16.65 10.13
CA LEU A 61 15.07 -16.26 11.11
C LEU A 61 13.83 -17.12 10.96
N VAL A 62 13.39 -17.71 12.06
CA VAL A 62 12.11 -18.42 12.15
C VAL A 62 11.32 -17.82 13.30
N GLY A 63 10.08 -17.52 13.07
CA GLY A 63 9.19 -16.94 14.07
C GLY A 63 7.75 -17.40 13.91
N ALA A 64 6.99 -17.23 14.96
CA ALA A 64 5.57 -17.48 14.98
C ALA A 64 4.87 -16.48 15.91
N ARG A 65 3.63 -16.15 15.56
CA ARG A 65 2.74 -15.33 16.37
C ARG A 65 1.40 -16.03 16.52
N LEU A 66 0.85 -15.95 17.72
CA LEU A 66 -0.50 -16.38 18.05
C LEU A 66 -1.31 -15.16 18.46
N ASP A 67 -2.44 -14.95 17.80
CA ASP A 67 -3.35 -13.86 18.09
C ASP A 67 -4.73 -14.40 18.50
N LYS A 68 -5.29 -13.84 19.57
CA LYS A 68 -6.69 -14.00 19.93
C LYS A 68 -7.40 -12.67 19.75
N HIS A 69 -8.26 -12.61 18.74
CA HIS A 69 -9.08 -11.46 18.41
C HIS A 69 -10.50 -11.67 18.97
N ASN A 70 -11.12 -10.62 19.51
CA ASN A 70 -12.48 -10.76 20.09
C ASN A 70 -13.57 -11.05 19.03
N LEU A 71 -13.37 -10.64 17.77
CA LEU A 71 -14.31 -10.90 16.66
C LEU A 71 -14.03 -12.23 15.93
N ILE A 72 -13.09 -13.06 16.41
CA ILE A 72 -12.71 -14.32 15.78
C ILE A 72 -12.64 -15.40 16.85
N ASP A 73 -13.41 -16.47 16.66
CA ASP A 73 -13.48 -17.55 17.65
C ASP A 73 -12.19 -18.34 17.80
N LYS A 74 -11.45 -18.50 16.71
CA LYS A 74 -10.22 -19.30 16.64
C LYS A 74 -8.99 -18.49 16.96
N LEU A 75 -7.97 -19.15 17.51
CA LEU A 75 -6.62 -18.61 17.56
C LEU A 75 -6.05 -18.51 16.15
N ILE A 76 -5.39 -17.40 15.89
CA ILE A 76 -4.75 -17.11 14.62
C ILE A 76 -3.27 -17.41 14.76
N PHE A 77 -2.78 -18.38 14.00
CA PHE A 77 -1.38 -18.72 13.94
C PHE A 77 -0.72 -18.12 12.70
N SER A 78 0.34 -17.36 12.90
CA SER A 78 1.06 -16.61 11.85
C SER A 78 2.55 -16.92 11.89
N PRO A 79 3.02 -17.94 11.16
CA PRO A 79 4.44 -18.27 11.02
C PRO A 79 5.14 -17.34 10.02
N ARG A 80 6.46 -17.18 10.21
CA ARG A 80 7.35 -16.52 9.26
C ARG A 80 8.73 -17.18 9.23
N VAL A 81 9.34 -17.18 8.05
CA VAL A 81 10.70 -17.63 7.82
C VAL A 81 11.40 -16.62 6.94
N ASN A 82 12.61 -16.27 7.28
CA ASN A 82 13.48 -15.43 6.45
C ASN A 82 14.86 -16.05 6.38
N LEU A 83 15.40 -16.14 5.18
CA LEU A 83 16.74 -16.63 4.91
C LEU A 83 17.50 -15.54 4.19
N LEU A 84 18.61 -15.08 4.78
CA LEU A 84 19.50 -14.08 4.20
C LEU A 84 20.86 -14.74 3.92
N TYR A 85 21.29 -14.66 2.67
CA TYR A 85 22.62 -15.06 2.22
C TYR A 85 23.42 -13.80 1.87
N LYS A 86 24.49 -13.53 2.62
CA LYS A 86 25.37 -12.35 2.45
C LYS A 86 26.83 -12.80 2.41
N PRO A 87 27.33 -13.24 1.23
CA PRO A 87 28.71 -13.71 1.07
C PRO A 87 29.75 -12.59 1.08
N SER A 88 29.33 -11.34 0.82
CA SER A 88 30.19 -10.15 0.82
C SER A 88 29.40 -8.93 1.31
N GLU A 89 30.09 -7.81 1.52
CA GLU A 89 29.43 -6.54 1.86
C GLU A 89 28.60 -5.98 0.69
N ASP A 90 28.97 -6.34 -0.53
CA ASP A 90 28.37 -5.80 -1.76
C ASP A 90 27.22 -6.64 -2.31
N PHE A 91 27.01 -7.85 -1.80
CA PHE A 91 25.97 -8.74 -2.31
C PHE A 91 25.19 -9.40 -1.20
N GLN A 92 23.86 -9.37 -1.33
CA GLN A 92 22.96 -10.18 -0.50
C GLN A 92 21.77 -10.71 -1.30
N ALA A 93 21.33 -11.90 -0.92
CA ALA A 93 20.10 -12.50 -1.42
C ALA A 93 19.21 -12.89 -0.25
N ARG A 94 17.90 -12.71 -0.40
CA ARG A 94 16.93 -12.98 0.66
C ARG A 94 15.76 -13.77 0.12
N LEU A 95 15.30 -14.75 0.91
CA LEU A 95 14.05 -15.46 0.71
C LEU A 95 13.18 -15.28 1.94
N THR A 96 11.92 -14.97 1.74
CA THR A 96 10.97 -14.74 2.83
C THR A 96 9.67 -15.50 2.58
N TYR A 97 9.18 -16.14 3.61
CA TYR A 97 7.82 -16.62 3.71
C TYR A 97 7.18 -16.00 4.96
N SER A 98 5.99 -15.48 4.81
CA SER A 98 5.21 -14.94 5.92
C SER A 98 3.72 -15.11 5.70
N THR A 99 2.99 -15.16 6.79
CA THR A 99 1.53 -15.17 6.77
C THR A 99 1.01 -13.94 7.48
N GLY A 100 -0.17 -13.48 7.06
CA GLY A 100 -0.87 -12.37 7.67
C GLY A 100 -2.37 -12.65 7.77
N PHE A 101 -3.08 -11.82 8.51
CA PHE A 101 -4.53 -11.85 8.58
C PHE A 101 -5.09 -10.43 8.67
N ARG A 102 -6.35 -10.27 8.27
CA ARG A 102 -7.17 -9.09 8.53
C ARG A 102 -8.45 -9.54 9.22
N ALA A 103 -8.74 -8.92 10.35
CA ALA A 103 -9.95 -9.22 11.12
C ALA A 103 -11.19 -8.60 10.47
N PRO A 104 -12.39 -9.15 10.71
CA PRO A 104 -13.65 -8.65 10.18
C PRO A 104 -14.08 -7.36 10.91
N GLN A 105 -13.48 -6.23 10.53
CA GLN A 105 -13.81 -4.91 11.07
C GLN A 105 -14.75 -4.19 10.12
N ALA A 106 -15.72 -3.43 10.66
CA ALA A 106 -16.72 -2.78 9.84
C ALA A 106 -16.28 -1.42 9.29
N TYR A 107 -15.22 -0.80 9.82
CA TYR A 107 -15.01 0.62 9.57
C TYR A 107 -13.67 1.04 8.97
N ASP A 108 -12.65 0.18 8.92
CA ASP A 108 -11.30 0.62 8.49
C ASP A 108 -11.25 1.22 7.08
N GLU A 109 -12.02 0.67 6.16
CA GLU A 109 -12.04 1.09 4.75
C GLU A 109 -13.35 1.77 4.36
N ASP A 110 -14.38 1.70 5.21
CA ASP A 110 -15.76 2.02 4.89
C ASP A 110 -16.26 3.27 5.61
N LEU A 111 -15.36 4.14 6.03
CA LEU A 111 -15.71 5.47 6.57
C LEU A 111 -16.36 6.37 5.53
N HIS A 112 -16.30 6.02 4.24
CA HIS A 112 -17.05 6.67 3.18
C HIS A 112 -18.52 6.23 3.25
N VAL A 113 -19.28 6.94 4.03
CA VAL A 113 -20.68 6.67 4.31
C VAL A 113 -21.66 7.19 3.29
N THR A 114 -21.19 7.96 2.33
CA THR A 114 -22.04 8.55 1.30
C THR A 114 -21.94 7.75 0.01
N ALA A 115 -23.06 7.20 -0.43
CA ALA A 115 -23.25 6.75 -1.79
C ALA A 115 -23.44 7.95 -2.73
N VAL A 116 -23.58 7.70 -4.02
CA VAL A 116 -23.95 8.69 -5.03
C VAL A 116 -25.27 9.36 -4.61
N GLY A 117 -25.34 10.68 -4.75
CA GLY A 117 -26.53 11.45 -4.38
C GLY A 117 -26.71 11.71 -2.89
N GLY A 118 -25.71 11.39 -2.05
CA GLY A 118 -25.77 11.62 -0.62
C GLY A 118 -26.61 10.58 0.15
N GLU A 119 -26.92 9.43 -0.45
CA GLU A 119 -27.58 8.33 0.25
C GLU A 119 -26.68 7.79 1.37
N GLY A 120 -27.26 7.46 2.52
CA GLY A 120 -26.57 6.77 3.60
C GLY A 120 -26.23 5.34 3.21
N VAL A 121 -25.03 4.87 3.56
CA VAL A 121 -24.62 3.48 3.42
C VAL A 121 -24.32 2.90 4.79
N GLN A 122 -25.01 1.81 5.16
CA GLN A 122 -24.76 1.07 6.38
C GLN A 122 -24.12 -0.28 6.05
N ILE A 123 -23.04 -0.61 6.75
CA ILE A 123 -22.33 -1.87 6.55
C ILE A 123 -22.64 -2.81 7.74
N LYS A 124 -23.13 -3.99 7.43
CA LYS A 124 -23.32 -5.09 8.39
C LYS A 124 -22.29 -6.17 8.13
N LEU A 125 -21.88 -6.85 9.19
CA LEU A 125 -21.02 -8.04 9.09
C LEU A 125 -21.90 -9.28 8.97
N ALA A 126 -21.55 -10.19 8.05
CA ALA A 126 -22.20 -11.49 7.96
C ALA A 126 -21.90 -12.34 9.20
N ASP A 127 -22.90 -13.12 9.67
CA ASP A 127 -22.80 -13.92 10.89
C ASP A 127 -21.66 -14.96 10.86
N ASN A 128 -21.27 -15.43 9.67
CA ASN A 128 -20.25 -16.44 9.46
C ASN A 128 -18.92 -15.86 8.95
N LEU A 129 -18.71 -14.56 9.10
CA LEU A 129 -17.55 -13.87 8.58
C LEU A 129 -16.26 -14.36 9.26
N ARG A 130 -15.29 -14.73 8.44
CA ARG A 130 -13.95 -15.19 8.86
C ARG A 130 -12.94 -14.10 8.57
N GLU A 131 -11.79 -14.23 9.23
CA GLU A 131 -10.62 -13.42 8.89
C GLU A 131 -10.14 -13.67 7.45
N GLU A 132 -9.68 -12.63 6.77
CA GLU A 132 -8.85 -12.80 5.58
C GLU A 132 -7.48 -13.35 5.98
N ARG A 133 -6.92 -14.20 5.14
CA ARG A 133 -5.60 -14.81 5.34
C ARG A 133 -4.72 -14.56 4.13
N SER A 134 -3.46 -14.26 4.39
CA SER A 134 -2.44 -14.17 3.34
C SER A 134 -1.31 -15.15 3.56
N ASN A 135 -0.80 -15.72 2.45
CA ASN A 135 0.47 -16.39 2.39
C ASN A 135 1.33 -15.63 1.38
N SER A 136 2.44 -15.08 1.85
CA SER A 136 3.34 -14.25 1.05
C SER A 136 4.70 -14.91 0.93
N TYR A 137 5.22 -14.95 -0.29
CA TYR A 137 6.53 -15.42 -0.66
C TYR A 137 7.26 -14.30 -1.39
N SER A 138 8.49 -14.01 -1.01
CA SER A 138 9.34 -13.10 -1.77
C SER A 138 10.78 -13.58 -1.83
N GLY A 139 11.45 -13.22 -2.92
CA GLY A 139 12.86 -13.43 -3.11
C GLY A 139 13.50 -12.20 -3.69
N SER A 140 14.60 -11.74 -3.11
CA SER A 140 15.31 -10.56 -3.58
C SER A 140 16.80 -10.77 -3.67
N VAL A 141 17.42 -10.04 -4.60
CA VAL A 141 18.86 -9.89 -4.75
C VAL A 141 19.17 -8.41 -4.67
N ASP A 142 20.12 -8.05 -3.84
CA ASP A 142 20.60 -6.71 -3.64
C ASP A 142 22.11 -6.68 -3.88
N TRP A 143 22.54 -5.84 -4.80
CA TRP A 143 23.92 -5.69 -5.20
C TRP A 143 24.36 -4.24 -5.15
N THR A 144 25.44 -3.99 -4.44
CA THR A 144 26.08 -2.70 -4.31
C THR A 144 27.45 -2.75 -5.00
N THR A 145 27.84 -1.70 -5.68
CA THR A 145 29.16 -1.57 -6.28
C THR A 145 29.73 -0.19 -6.12
N HIS A 146 31.06 -0.10 -6.08
CA HIS A 146 31.81 1.14 -5.95
C HIS A 146 32.86 1.20 -7.06
N LEU A 147 32.85 2.26 -7.85
CA LEU A 147 33.82 2.45 -8.92
C LEU A 147 34.31 3.90 -8.92
N GLY A 148 35.44 4.14 -8.25
CA GLY A 148 35.96 5.50 -8.04
C GLY A 148 34.98 6.35 -7.23
N HIS A 149 34.52 7.46 -7.82
CA HIS A 149 33.53 8.35 -7.19
C HIS A 149 32.07 7.89 -7.36
N TRP A 150 31.86 6.81 -8.12
CA TRP A 150 30.52 6.26 -8.35
C TRP A 150 30.17 5.21 -7.34
N GLN A 151 28.94 5.25 -6.89
CA GLN A 151 28.30 4.26 -6.08
C GLN A 151 27.00 3.83 -6.75
N ALA A 152 26.75 2.54 -6.87
CA ALA A 152 25.50 2.03 -7.38
C ALA A 152 24.96 0.90 -6.47
N ASN A 153 23.65 0.88 -6.29
CA ASN A 153 22.93 -0.20 -5.62
C ASN A 153 21.74 -0.56 -6.48
N ILE A 154 21.55 -1.86 -6.70
CA ILE A 154 20.43 -2.42 -7.45
C ILE A 154 19.80 -3.53 -6.63
N LEU A 155 18.51 -3.41 -6.35
CA LEU A 155 17.69 -4.43 -5.72
C LEU A 155 16.61 -4.88 -6.70
N VAL A 156 16.52 -6.19 -6.89
CA VAL A 156 15.42 -6.84 -7.63
C VAL A 156 14.72 -7.80 -6.68
N GLU A 157 13.42 -7.69 -6.60
CA GLU A 157 12.57 -8.57 -5.79
C GLU A 157 11.47 -9.18 -6.66
N GLY A 158 11.25 -10.49 -6.54
CA GLY A 158 10.05 -11.15 -7.00
C GLY A 158 9.14 -11.48 -5.82
N PHE A 159 7.83 -11.29 -5.96
CA PHE A 159 6.87 -11.57 -4.89
C PHE A 159 5.62 -12.29 -5.40
N TYR A 160 5.01 -13.07 -4.51
CA TYR A 160 3.73 -13.75 -4.72
C TYR A 160 2.96 -13.78 -3.41
N THR A 161 1.72 -13.32 -3.42
CA THR A 161 0.80 -13.37 -2.28
C THR A 161 -0.51 -14.03 -2.68
N ASP A 162 -0.90 -15.06 -1.95
CA ASP A 162 -2.20 -15.74 -2.05
C ASP A 162 -3.08 -15.26 -0.90
N LEU A 163 -4.18 -14.59 -1.26
CA LEU A 163 -5.19 -14.07 -0.33
C LEU A 163 -6.39 -15.02 -0.31
N ARG A 164 -6.87 -15.35 0.86
CA ARG A 164 -8.03 -16.23 1.07
C ARG A 164 -9.09 -15.55 1.92
N HIS A 165 -10.35 -15.86 1.67
CA HIS A 165 -11.50 -15.27 2.35
C HIS A 165 -11.52 -13.75 2.25
N VAL A 166 -11.16 -13.21 1.07
CA VAL A 166 -11.10 -11.76 0.82
C VAL A 166 -12.46 -11.14 1.11
N PHE A 167 -12.48 -10.01 1.82
CA PHE A 167 -13.73 -9.34 2.12
C PHE A 167 -14.32 -8.68 0.87
N VAL A 168 -15.60 -8.91 0.68
CA VAL A 168 -16.41 -8.25 -0.36
C VAL A 168 -17.63 -7.64 0.30
N LEU A 169 -18.13 -6.56 -0.29
CA LEU A 169 -19.38 -5.92 0.09
C LEU A 169 -20.45 -6.31 -0.93
N GLU A 170 -21.56 -6.86 -0.43
CA GLU A 170 -22.75 -7.15 -1.23
C GLU A 170 -23.88 -6.22 -0.81
N ASP A 171 -24.55 -5.63 -1.79
CA ASP A 171 -25.76 -4.86 -1.56
C ASP A 171 -26.90 -5.83 -1.20
N ILE A 172 -27.50 -5.66 -0.02
CA ILE A 172 -28.59 -6.49 0.49
C ILE A 172 -29.93 -5.73 0.57
N GLY A 173 -29.98 -4.52 0.03
CA GLY A 173 -31.19 -3.72 -0.07
C GLY A 173 -31.13 -2.40 0.71
N LYS A 174 -32.30 -1.85 1.00
CA LYS A 174 -32.45 -0.58 1.75
C LYS A 174 -33.18 -0.82 3.05
N ASN A 175 -32.88 0.00 4.05
CA ASN A 175 -33.66 0.03 5.31
C ASN A 175 -34.94 0.87 5.14
N ASP A 176 -35.76 0.95 6.20
CA ASP A 176 -37.05 1.64 6.20
C ASP A 176 -36.94 3.18 5.97
N ILE A 177 -35.75 3.74 6.16
CA ILE A 177 -35.47 5.18 5.97
C ILE A 177 -34.75 5.46 4.64
N GLY A 178 -34.51 4.43 3.81
CA GLY A 178 -33.95 4.55 2.47
C GLY A 178 -32.45 4.40 2.38
N ASP A 179 -31.71 4.21 3.48
CA ASP A 179 -30.27 3.95 3.42
C ASP A 179 -29.95 2.61 2.78
N VAL A 180 -28.91 2.56 1.97
CA VAL A 180 -28.39 1.33 1.36
C VAL A 180 -27.73 0.48 2.44
N ILE A 181 -28.13 -0.79 2.54
CA ILE A 181 -27.49 -1.77 3.42
C ILE A 181 -26.58 -2.66 2.61
N LYS A 182 -25.30 -2.68 2.98
CA LYS A 182 -24.32 -3.60 2.44
C LYS A 182 -23.87 -4.60 3.49
N GLU A 183 -23.73 -5.85 3.09
CA GLU A 183 -23.19 -6.90 3.93
C GLU A 183 -21.74 -7.18 3.58
N ARG A 184 -20.86 -7.11 4.57
CA ARG A 184 -19.46 -7.57 4.42
C ARG A 184 -19.44 -9.06 4.66
N ARG A 185 -18.97 -9.80 3.66
CA ARG A 185 -18.83 -11.26 3.70
C ARG A 185 -17.49 -11.69 3.09
N ASN A 186 -17.14 -12.96 3.28
CA ASN A 186 -16.00 -13.53 2.58
C ASN A 186 -16.39 -13.87 1.14
N GLY A 187 -15.68 -13.29 0.19
CA GLY A 187 -15.69 -13.67 -1.21
C GLY A 187 -14.64 -14.74 -1.52
N ASN A 188 -14.33 -14.86 -2.78
CA ASN A 188 -13.27 -15.74 -3.27
C ASN A 188 -11.89 -15.19 -2.90
N GLY A 189 -10.85 -16.00 -3.09
CA GLY A 189 -9.48 -15.54 -2.89
C GLY A 189 -9.00 -14.60 -3.99
N ALA A 190 -7.83 -14.02 -3.76
CA ALA A 190 -7.13 -13.21 -4.74
C ALA A 190 -5.64 -13.54 -4.75
N ARG A 191 -4.95 -13.22 -5.84
CA ARG A 191 -3.51 -13.39 -6.00
C ARG A 191 -2.89 -12.09 -6.47
N VAL A 192 -1.79 -11.72 -5.81
CA VAL A 192 -0.97 -10.58 -6.19
C VAL A 192 0.45 -11.08 -6.38
N TYR A 193 1.02 -10.86 -7.57
CA TYR A 193 2.38 -11.29 -7.86
C TYR A 193 3.04 -10.33 -8.84
N GLY A 194 4.36 -10.26 -8.77
CA GLY A 194 5.10 -9.34 -9.60
C GLY A 194 6.58 -9.26 -9.25
N ALA A 195 7.19 -8.19 -9.73
CA ALA A 195 8.56 -7.86 -9.45
C ALA A 195 8.73 -6.36 -9.17
N ASN A 196 9.65 -6.06 -8.27
CA ASN A 196 10.12 -4.72 -7.92
C ASN A 196 11.56 -4.58 -8.40
N LEU A 197 11.88 -3.40 -8.90
CA LEU A 197 13.24 -2.94 -9.19
C LEU A 197 13.46 -1.64 -8.44
N ASP A 198 14.49 -1.60 -7.60
CA ASP A 198 15.03 -0.37 -7.02
C ASP A 198 16.47 -0.19 -7.48
N ALA A 199 16.82 0.99 -7.97
CA ALA A 199 18.16 1.34 -8.38
C ALA A 199 18.54 2.71 -7.84
N LYS A 200 19.75 2.81 -7.28
CA LYS A 200 20.34 4.06 -6.80
C LYS A 200 21.73 4.19 -7.37
N ILE A 201 22.03 5.35 -7.95
CA ILE A 201 23.35 5.67 -8.47
C ILE A 201 23.74 7.04 -7.94
N ALA A 202 24.92 7.16 -7.37
CA ALA A 202 25.46 8.43 -6.87
C ALA A 202 26.86 8.68 -7.40
N HIS A 203 27.17 9.94 -7.68
CA HIS A 203 28.50 10.43 -7.99
C HIS A 203 28.94 11.41 -6.91
N GLY A 204 29.72 10.92 -5.96
CA GLY A 204 30.12 11.70 -4.78
C GLY A 204 28.92 12.35 -4.08
N LYS A 205 29.02 13.68 -3.86
CA LYS A 205 27.93 14.52 -3.35
C LYS A 205 27.26 15.37 -4.43
N GLU A 206 27.72 15.25 -5.68
CA GLU A 206 27.36 16.14 -6.77
C GLU A 206 26.08 15.73 -7.49
N ALA A 207 25.84 14.41 -7.60
CA ALA A 207 24.67 13.91 -8.32
C ALA A 207 24.19 12.59 -7.71
N GLN A 208 22.87 12.42 -7.67
CA GLN A 208 22.21 11.20 -7.25
C GLN A 208 20.99 10.92 -8.14
N PHE A 209 20.87 9.68 -8.58
CA PHE A 209 19.68 9.16 -9.26
C PHE A 209 19.10 7.99 -8.48
N GLN A 210 17.79 7.98 -8.32
CA GLN A 210 17.03 6.87 -7.74
C GLN A 210 15.86 6.53 -8.64
N LEU A 211 15.62 5.25 -8.84
CA LEU A 211 14.50 4.68 -9.59
C LEU A 211 13.86 3.56 -8.78
N GLY A 212 12.54 3.59 -8.67
CA GLY A 212 11.74 2.45 -8.21
C GLY A 212 10.68 2.11 -9.25
N PHE A 213 10.55 0.84 -9.60
CA PHE A 213 9.56 0.37 -10.57
C PHE A 213 8.96 -0.95 -10.15
N THR A 214 7.63 -1.06 -10.24
CA THR A 214 6.87 -2.28 -9.95
C THR A 214 6.09 -2.72 -11.19
N ALA A 215 6.22 -3.99 -11.52
CA ALA A 215 5.36 -4.69 -12.47
C ALA A 215 4.62 -5.79 -11.73
N GLN A 216 3.30 -5.73 -11.69
CA GLN A 216 2.47 -6.68 -10.92
C GLN A 216 1.20 -7.11 -11.65
N ARG A 217 0.59 -8.16 -11.12
CA ARG A 217 -0.77 -8.59 -11.47
C ARG A 217 -1.54 -8.86 -10.18
N SER A 218 -2.71 -8.23 -10.07
CA SER A 218 -3.64 -8.39 -8.96
C SER A 218 -4.96 -8.92 -9.50
N ARG A 219 -5.32 -10.14 -9.12
CA ARG A 219 -6.47 -10.85 -9.71
C ARG A 219 -7.22 -11.63 -8.65
N TYR A 220 -8.54 -11.55 -8.68
CA TYR A 220 -9.41 -12.49 -8.00
C TYR A 220 -9.28 -13.88 -8.62
N THR A 221 -9.45 -14.93 -7.83
CA THR A 221 -9.44 -16.32 -8.31
C THR A 221 -10.66 -16.65 -9.17
N HIS A 222 -11.79 -16.01 -8.86
CA HIS A 222 -13.03 -16.05 -9.62
C HIS A 222 -13.48 -14.62 -9.93
N GLU A 223 -14.46 -14.47 -10.79
CA GLU A 223 -15.07 -13.16 -11.04
C GLU A 223 -15.83 -12.70 -9.79
N GLU A 224 -15.61 -11.45 -9.40
CA GLU A 224 -16.34 -10.78 -8.34
C GLU A 224 -17.30 -9.75 -8.94
N ALA A 225 -18.53 -9.75 -8.42
CA ALA A 225 -19.56 -8.80 -8.82
C ALA A 225 -19.34 -7.45 -8.09
N TRP A 226 -19.41 -6.36 -8.85
CA TRP A 226 -19.23 -4.99 -8.32
C TRP A 226 -20.55 -4.25 -8.20
N THR A 227 -21.54 -4.62 -9.01
CA THR A 227 -22.89 -4.12 -8.92
C THR A 227 -23.85 -5.18 -9.46
N LYS A 228 -25.06 -5.16 -8.93
CA LYS A 228 -26.22 -5.95 -9.39
C LYS A 228 -27.44 -5.04 -9.53
N VAL A 229 -27.24 -3.88 -10.13
CA VAL A 229 -28.34 -2.95 -10.42
C VAL A 229 -29.10 -3.48 -11.65
N ASP A 230 -30.41 -3.32 -11.69
CA ASP A 230 -31.32 -3.81 -12.72
C ASP A 230 -30.74 -3.72 -14.14
N GLY A 231 -30.44 -4.89 -14.72
CA GLY A 231 -29.90 -5.03 -16.07
C GLY A 231 -28.41 -4.73 -16.25
N VAL A 232 -27.66 -4.51 -15.17
CA VAL A 232 -26.18 -4.33 -15.19
C VAL A 232 -25.55 -5.34 -14.25
N ASP A 233 -24.82 -6.30 -14.81
CA ASP A 233 -24.01 -7.27 -14.07
C ASP A 233 -22.53 -7.01 -14.39
N LEU A 234 -21.86 -6.25 -13.51
CA LEU A 234 -20.45 -5.93 -13.66
C LEU A 234 -19.61 -6.90 -12.85
N THR A 235 -19.00 -7.84 -13.54
CA THR A 235 -18.05 -8.78 -12.94
C THR A 235 -16.64 -8.56 -13.45
N THR A 236 -15.64 -8.85 -12.63
CA THR A 236 -14.24 -8.77 -13.03
C THR A 236 -13.36 -9.67 -12.19
N LYS A 237 -12.30 -10.22 -12.83
CA LYS A 237 -11.17 -10.84 -12.11
C LYS A 237 -10.07 -9.84 -11.76
N ARG A 238 -10.07 -8.65 -12.35
CA ARG A 238 -9.08 -7.63 -12.00
C ARG A 238 -9.46 -6.95 -10.69
N MET A 239 -8.49 -6.78 -9.79
CA MET A 239 -8.70 -5.96 -8.61
C MET A 239 -8.74 -4.49 -9.03
N PRO A 240 -9.79 -3.74 -8.67
CA PRO A 240 -9.88 -2.32 -8.99
C PRO A 240 -8.84 -1.49 -8.24
N ARG A 241 -8.57 -0.31 -8.75
CA ARG A 241 -7.65 0.68 -8.18
C ARG A 241 -6.23 0.16 -7.98
N THR A 242 -5.85 -0.86 -8.76
CA THR A 242 -4.55 -1.52 -8.67
C THR A 242 -3.89 -1.49 -10.06
N PRO A 243 -2.95 -0.56 -10.31
CA PRO A 243 -2.23 -0.51 -11.58
C PRO A 243 -1.30 -1.71 -11.73
N ASP A 244 -1.20 -2.24 -12.96
CA ASP A 244 -0.28 -3.34 -13.26
C ASP A 244 1.19 -2.87 -13.33
N TYR A 245 1.43 -1.57 -13.58
CA TYR A 245 2.75 -0.95 -13.66
C TYR A 245 2.72 0.40 -12.98
N TYR A 246 3.70 0.66 -12.12
CA TYR A 246 3.91 1.97 -11.51
C TYR A 246 5.35 2.14 -11.06
N GLY A 247 5.75 3.38 -10.85
CA GLY A 247 7.11 3.64 -10.41
C GLY A 247 7.38 5.12 -10.22
N TYR A 248 8.57 5.40 -9.78
CA TYR A 248 9.05 6.76 -9.59
C TYR A 248 10.54 6.86 -9.93
N PHE A 249 10.99 8.05 -10.19
CA PHE A 249 12.40 8.37 -10.17
C PHE A 249 12.65 9.73 -9.53
N THR A 250 13.86 9.90 -9.03
CA THR A 250 14.35 11.19 -8.54
C THR A 250 15.79 11.36 -9.01
N PHE A 251 16.08 12.48 -9.62
CA PHE A 251 17.42 12.93 -9.94
C PHE A 251 17.69 14.23 -9.21
N SER A 252 18.77 14.27 -8.44
CA SER A 252 19.22 15.48 -7.73
C SER A 252 20.67 15.75 -8.08
N SER A 253 21.01 17.02 -8.31
CA SER A 253 22.39 17.41 -8.59
C SER A 253 22.69 18.79 -8.03
N ALA A 254 23.91 18.94 -7.53
CA ALA A 254 24.52 20.19 -7.10
C ALA A 254 25.78 20.47 -7.95
N PRO A 255 25.62 20.84 -9.25
CA PRO A 255 26.73 20.93 -10.21
C PRO A 255 27.68 22.07 -9.90
N VAL A 256 27.21 23.10 -9.21
CA VAL A 256 28.02 24.26 -8.81
C VAL A 256 27.69 24.71 -7.39
N LYS A 257 28.60 25.41 -6.76
CA LYS A 257 28.42 25.93 -5.40
C LYS A 257 27.15 26.77 -5.30
N ASN A 258 26.37 26.51 -4.23
CA ASN A 258 25.15 27.24 -3.89
C ASN A 258 23.95 27.00 -4.82
N PHE A 259 24.08 26.17 -5.83
CA PHE A 259 22.97 25.81 -6.71
C PHE A 259 22.75 24.30 -6.71
N ASP A 260 21.52 23.89 -6.48
CA ASP A 260 21.08 22.51 -6.65
C ASP A 260 19.72 22.46 -7.35
N PHE A 261 19.47 21.34 -7.99
CA PHE A 261 18.18 21.07 -8.60
C PHE A 261 17.75 19.63 -8.37
N SER A 262 16.46 19.41 -8.41
CA SER A 262 15.86 18.07 -8.32
C SER A 262 14.77 17.92 -9.39
N LEU A 263 14.85 16.82 -10.12
CA LEU A 263 13.84 16.35 -11.06
C LEU A 263 13.25 15.07 -10.52
N SER A 264 11.94 15.02 -10.30
CA SER A 264 11.25 13.82 -9.85
C SER A 264 10.07 13.48 -10.75
N GLY A 265 9.86 12.21 -11.01
CA GLY A 265 8.76 11.72 -11.81
C GLY A 265 8.04 10.57 -11.12
N THR A 266 6.71 10.53 -11.22
CA THR A 266 5.87 9.42 -10.77
C THR A 266 5.04 8.92 -11.94
N TYR A 267 5.11 7.64 -12.22
CA TYR A 267 4.32 6.97 -13.24
C TYR A 267 3.28 6.08 -12.58
N THR A 268 2.02 6.22 -12.98
CA THR A 268 0.91 5.35 -12.62
C THR A 268 0.29 4.80 -13.90
N GLY A 269 0.37 3.50 -14.07
CA GLY A 269 -0.21 2.80 -15.21
C GLY A 269 -1.73 2.76 -15.18
N LYS A 270 -2.32 2.23 -16.24
CA LYS A 270 -3.77 2.02 -16.35
C LYS A 270 -4.26 1.04 -15.30
N MET A 271 -5.44 1.31 -14.74
CA MET A 271 -6.17 0.43 -13.84
C MET A 271 -7.65 0.45 -14.17
N ILE A 272 -8.43 -0.44 -13.59
CA ILE A 272 -9.89 -0.38 -13.64
C ILE A 272 -10.42 0.27 -12.36
N VAL A 273 -11.49 1.04 -12.49
CA VAL A 273 -12.20 1.64 -11.36
C VAL A 273 -13.70 1.52 -11.58
N PRO A 274 -14.48 1.24 -10.52
CA PRO A 274 -15.94 1.34 -10.63
C PRO A 274 -16.35 2.80 -10.73
N HIS A 275 -17.39 3.07 -11.50
CA HIS A 275 -18.05 4.35 -11.64
C HIS A 275 -19.55 4.11 -11.53
N TYR A 276 -20.15 4.61 -10.48
CA TYR A 276 -21.53 4.33 -10.15
C TYR A 276 -22.48 5.36 -10.76
N ALA A 277 -23.69 4.89 -11.07
CA ALA A 277 -24.76 5.74 -11.63
C ALA A 277 -25.12 6.90 -10.71
N GLY A 278 -25.51 8.00 -11.31
CA GLY A 278 -25.85 9.27 -10.67
C GLY A 278 -25.50 10.42 -11.61
N TYR A 279 -24.24 10.76 -11.72
CA TYR A 279 -23.73 11.67 -12.75
C TYR A 279 -23.73 11.00 -14.15
N ILE A 280 -23.45 9.69 -14.19
CA ILE A 280 -23.60 8.83 -15.36
C ILE A 280 -24.91 8.06 -15.27
N GLU A 281 -25.43 7.60 -16.41
CA GLU A 281 -26.75 6.93 -16.48
C GLU A 281 -26.76 5.53 -15.86
N LYS A 282 -25.65 4.80 -15.94
CA LYS A 282 -25.55 3.40 -15.48
C LYS A 282 -24.17 3.10 -14.92
N ASP A 283 -24.11 2.21 -13.94
CA ASP A 283 -22.87 1.69 -13.38
C ASP A 283 -22.00 1.08 -14.48
N ARG A 284 -20.70 1.33 -14.41
CA ARG A 284 -19.72 0.75 -15.33
C ARG A 284 -18.33 0.63 -14.71
N MET A 285 -17.50 -0.24 -15.30
CA MET A 285 -16.08 -0.35 -14.99
C MET A 285 -15.28 0.47 -16.00
N GLU A 286 -14.61 1.51 -15.52
CA GLU A 286 -13.78 2.38 -16.35
C GLU A 286 -12.33 1.91 -16.39
N ASN A 287 -11.70 2.02 -17.56
CA ASN A 287 -10.26 1.92 -17.68
C ASN A 287 -9.67 3.31 -17.57
N THR A 288 -8.86 3.55 -16.53
CA THR A 288 -8.21 4.85 -16.34
C THR A 288 -7.14 5.10 -17.40
N PRO A 289 -6.85 6.35 -17.74
CA PRO A 289 -5.61 6.71 -18.42
C PRO A 289 -4.40 6.37 -17.55
N GLN A 290 -3.22 6.41 -18.12
CA GLN A 290 -1.97 6.43 -17.37
C GLN A 290 -1.61 7.86 -17.00
N PHE A 291 -0.91 8.03 -15.88
CA PHE A 291 -0.43 9.33 -15.42
C PHE A 291 1.09 9.35 -15.34
N PHE A 292 1.65 10.47 -15.71
CA PHE A 292 3.06 10.74 -15.49
C PHE A 292 3.22 12.17 -14.95
N ASP A 293 3.49 12.24 -13.65
CA ASP A 293 3.70 13.48 -12.92
C ASP A 293 5.21 13.78 -12.86
N LEU A 294 5.64 14.82 -13.55
CA LEU A 294 7.03 15.26 -13.61
C LEU A 294 7.17 16.63 -12.93
N ASN A 295 8.10 16.72 -12.00
CA ASN A 295 8.34 17.89 -11.17
C ASN A 295 9.80 18.34 -11.26
N LEU A 296 10.03 19.65 -11.37
CA LEU A 296 11.34 20.26 -11.32
C LEU A 296 11.39 21.28 -10.19
N LYS A 297 12.40 21.18 -9.35
CA LYS A 297 12.73 22.15 -8.30
C LYS A 297 14.15 22.65 -8.50
N LEU A 298 14.34 23.97 -8.39
CA LEU A 298 15.61 24.66 -8.44
C LEU A 298 15.81 25.42 -7.13
N ASN A 299 17.00 25.33 -6.56
CA ASN A 299 17.37 26.03 -5.34
C ASN A 299 18.66 26.83 -5.58
N TYR A 300 18.69 28.06 -5.12
CA TYR A 300 19.90 28.87 -5.10
C TYR A 300 20.09 29.53 -3.72
N THR A 301 21.27 29.36 -3.14
CA THR A 301 21.60 29.91 -1.83
C THR A 301 22.49 31.11 -1.98
N PHE A 302 22.00 32.29 -1.63
CA PHE A 302 22.76 33.53 -1.52
C PHE A 302 23.43 33.59 -0.15
N VAL A 303 24.73 33.77 -0.12
CA VAL A 303 25.47 34.02 1.12
C VAL A 303 25.68 35.53 1.22
N LEU A 304 24.89 36.18 2.07
CA LEU A 304 24.92 37.66 2.23
C LEU A 304 26.00 38.07 3.21
N HIS A 305 26.29 37.25 4.22
CA HIS A 305 27.34 37.44 5.22
C HIS A 305 27.69 36.08 5.82
N ASP A 306 28.81 35.95 6.53
CA ASP A 306 29.26 34.65 7.10
C ASP A 306 28.20 33.86 7.88
N HIS A 307 27.19 34.53 8.41
CA HIS A 307 26.12 33.95 9.20
C HIS A 307 24.71 34.14 8.62
N ILE A 308 24.57 34.84 7.46
CA ILE A 308 23.28 35.11 6.86
C ILE A 308 23.22 34.47 5.48
N LYS A 309 22.33 33.48 5.35
CA LYS A 309 22.03 32.81 4.08
C LYS A 309 20.57 33.01 3.71
N PHE A 310 20.36 33.35 2.47
CA PHE A 310 19.02 33.41 1.87
C PHE A 310 18.93 32.34 0.79
N GLN A 311 17.88 31.51 0.83
CA GLN A 311 17.67 30.48 -0.17
C GLN A 311 16.42 30.81 -0.99
N LEU A 312 16.60 30.90 -2.29
CA LEU A 312 15.50 31.02 -3.26
C LEU A 312 15.15 29.63 -3.78
N ASN A 313 13.90 29.25 -3.64
CA ASN A 313 13.35 28.01 -4.18
C ASN A 313 12.36 28.35 -5.30
N THR A 314 12.45 27.67 -6.43
CA THR A 314 11.47 27.82 -7.51
C THR A 314 11.30 26.50 -8.26
N GLY A 315 10.20 26.35 -8.94
CA GLY A 315 9.99 25.15 -9.72
C GLY A 315 8.63 25.04 -10.38
N VAL A 316 8.43 23.88 -10.98
CA VAL A 316 7.22 23.51 -11.68
C VAL A 316 6.81 22.11 -11.23
N GLN A 317 5.59 21.99 -10.74
CA GLN A 317 4.96 20.71 -10.47
C GLN A 317 4.08 20.31 -11.64
N ASN A 318 4.00 19.01 -11.90
CA ASN A 318 3.20 18.41 -12.96
C ASN A 318 3.45 19.07 -14.33
N ILE A 319 4.71 19.05 -14.79
CA ILE A 319 5.15 19.70 -16.03
C ILE A 319 4.31 19.29 -17.24
N PHE A 320 3.87 18.03 -17.30
CA PHE A 320 3.04 17.51 -18.40
C PHE A 320 1.55 17.77 -18.25
N ASN A 321 1.13 18.40 -17.14
CA ASN A 321 -0.29 18.66 -16.87
C ASN A 321 -1.12 17.35 -16.88
N SER A 322 -0.56 16.30 -16.30
CA SER A 322 -1.11 14.94 -16.26
C SER A 322 -1.93 14.74 -14.99
N PHE A 323 -3.24 14.95 -15.07
CA PHE A 323 -4.16 14.84 -13.93
C PHE A 323 -5.54 14.31 -14.38
N GLN A 324 -6.33 13.86 -13.44
CA GLN A 324 -7.70 13.43 -13.72
C GLN A 324 -8.57 14.63 -14.11
N LYS A 325 -9.20 14.54 -15.29
CA LYS A 325 -10.00 15.65 -15.88
C LYS A 325 -11.50 15.37 -15.90
N ASP A 326 -11.88 14.13 -15.67
CA ASP A 326 -13.24 13.59 -15.80
C ASP A 326 -13.91 13.34 -14.44
N LEU A 327 -13.54 14.15 -13.43
CA LEU A 327 -14.22 14.13 -12.13
C LEU A 327 -15.70 14.47 -12.28
N ASP A 328 -16.56 13.70 -11.66
CA ASP A 328 -17.98 13.99 -11.56
C ASP A 328 -18.23 15.34 -10.83
N LYS A 329 -19.32 15.98 -11.19
CA LYS A 329 -19.70 17.28 -10.66
C LYS A 329 -21.17 17.29 -10.24
N GLY A 330 -21.48 18.20 -9.31
CA GLY A 330 -22.85 18.41 -8.87
C GLY A 330 -23.29 17.47 -7.76
N GLU A 331 -24.59 17.44 -7.54
CA GLU A 331 -25.25 16.76 -6.44
C GLU A 331 -25.16 15.24 -6.57
N PHE A 332 -25.33 14.73 -7.78
CA PHE A 332 -25.34 13.28 -8.08
C PHE A 332 -23.97 12.73 -8.48
N ARG A 333 -22.88 13.41 -8.15
CA ARG A 333 -21.53 12.92 -8.44
C ARG A 333 -21.23 11.64 -7.66
N ASP A 334 -20.53 10.71 -8.28
CA ASP A 334 -19.86 9.62 -7.57
C ASP A 334 -18.58 10.15 -6.91
N ALA A 335 -18.63 10.41 -5.61
CA ALA A 335 -17.47 10.88 -4.85
C ALA A 335 -16.35 9.83 -4.80
N GLY A 336 -16.67 8.55 -5.04
CA GLY A 336 -15.73 7.46 -5.15
C GLY A 336 -15.00 7.41 -6.50
N TYR A 337 -15.47 8.09 -7.53
CA TYR A 337 -14.82 8.13 -8.85
C TYR A 337 -13.62 9.08 -8.88
N PHE A 338 -12.67 8.75 -8.02
CA PHE A 338 -11.42 9.46 -7.86
C PHE A 338 -10.26 8.47 -8.00
N TYR A 339 -9.38 8.63 -9.00
CA TYR A 339 -8.39 7.63 -9.35
C TYR A 339 -7.02 8.18 -9.80
N GLY A 340 -6.87 9.48 -9.93
CA GLY A 340 -5.64 10.11 -10.43
C GLY A 340 -5.24 11.38 -9.68
N PRO A 341 -4.09 11.96 -10.02
CA PRO A 341 -3.70 13.27 -9.52
C PRO A 341 -4.76 14.32 -9.83
N THR A 342 -4.99 15.26 -8.92
CA THR A 342 -6.00 16.31 -9.08
C THR A 342 -5.41 17.68 -9.35
N GLN A 343 -4.12 17.87 -9.06
CA GLN A 343 -3.47 19.17 -9.24
C GLN A 343 -2.93 19.31 -10.67
N PRO A 344 -3.34 20.37 -11.40
CA PRO A 344 -2.77 20.71 -12.68
C PRO A 344 -1.32 21.21 -12.52
N ARG A 345 -0.69 21.55 -13.64
CA ARG A 345 0.64 22.20 -13.64
C ARG A 345 0.61 23.42 -12.74
N THR A 346 1.56 23.48 -11.82
CA THR A 346 1.66 24.56 -10.83
C THR A 346 3.10 25.08 -10.81
N PHE A 347 3.25 26.41 -10.82
CA PHE A 347 4.52 27.09 -10.62
C PHE A 347 4.59 27.59 -9.18
N PHE A 348 5.77 27.51 -8.58
CA PHE A 348 5.97 28.01 -7.23
C PHE A 348 7.29 28.77 -7.11
N ILE A 349 7.33 29.71 -6.18
CA ILE A 349 8.49 30.44 -5.75
C ILE A 349 8.41 30.63 -4.24
N GLY A 350 9.57 30.50 -3.54
CA GLY A 350 9.65 30.65 -2.09
C GLY A 350 11.04 31.00 -1.62
#